data_75d85574db05bc99d230ecaa5b63cfcc
#
_entry.id   75d85574db05bc99d230ecaa5b63cfcc
#
_cell.length_a   1.000
_cell.length_b   1.000
_cell.length_c   1.000
_cell.angle_alpha   90.00
_cell.angle_beta   90.00
_cell.angle_gamma   90.00
#
_symmetry.space_group_name_H-M   'P 1'
#
loop_
_entity.id
_entity.type
_entity.pdbx_description
1 polymer ?
#
loop_
_entity_poly.entity_id
_entity_poly.type
_entity_poly.pdbx_seq_one_letter_code
_entity_poly.pdbx_strand_id
1 'polypeptide(L)'
;STHKNVSLQDFTSEILSVSYSQGQLSLSEVVLKANQLFSDSEASDKRLVLISDFQQNETFPEVPENITINTVRLQPVNTNTITVDSVYISSKNGQNIQLKVDVSASGDVPESVPVSLFNGESLVAKTAVDFSANNTNTTVFDIENTSDFKGRLEITDPNLPYDNNLFFSINAPKKIKVLSINEADSGFLQRLFNQEEFEYTQQTQNSLNYNNIPNQDFIIINQLTAIPASIVTAIQSFSANGGSVLVIPSEQAEINDYNNLLATLGMGSFSGKISSEKQITQIVFDHPLYQNVFEKRVVNFQYPTVNTYYQANTNATSVLNYEDGK
;
A
#
# COMPACT_ATOMS: atom_id res chain seq x y z
N SER A 1 -11.85 10.25 27.17
CA SER A 1 -11.87 9.66 28.53
C SER A 1 -11.70 10.77 29.55
N THR A 2 -12.64 10.88 30.45
CA THR A 2 -12.59 11.83 31.59
C THR A 2 -11.84 11.18 32.75
N HIS A 3 -10.65 11.68 33.05
CA HIS A 3 -9.86 11.26 34.22
C HIS A 3 -10.22 12.19 35.40
N LYS A 4 -11.33 11.93 36.04
CA LYS A 4 -11.80 12.76 37.17
C LYS A 4 -12.13 11.88 38.36
N ASN A 5 -11.75 12.34 39.55
CA ASN A 5 -12.33 11.84 40.77
C ASN A 5 -13.72 12.50 40.93
N VAL A 6 -14.75 11.70 40.87
CA VAL A 6 -16.16 12.15 40.96
C VAL A 6 -16.86 11.54 42.16
N SER A 7 -17.89 12.22 42.66
CA SER A 7 -18.77 11.62 43.65
C SER A 7 -19.62 10.51 43.04
N LEU A 8 -20.19 9.63 43.87
CA LEU A 8 -21.09 8.59 43.41
C LEU A 8 -22.32 9.15 42.66
N GLN A 9 -22.79 10.30 43.08
CA GLN A 9 -23.96 10.97 42.48
C GLN A 9 -23.60 11.52 41.09
N ASP A 10 -22.43 12.14 40.95
CA ASP A 10 -21.94 12.66 39.68
C ASP A 10 -21.62 11.53 38.72
N PHE A 11 -21.03 10.42 39.22
CA PHE A 11 -20.76 9.23 38.42
C PHE A 11 -22.00 8.66 37.74
N THR A 12 -23.13 8.58 38.47
CA THR A 12 -24.40 8.09 37.94
C THR A 12 -24.91 8.97 36.79
N SER A 13 -24.71 10.28 36.87
CA SER A 13 -25.10 11.22 35.83
C SER A 13 -24.15 11.19 34.63
N GLU A 14 -22.84 11.09 34.90
CA GLU A 14 -21.82 11.08 33.83
C GLU A 14 -21.85 9.79 33.00
N ILE A 15 -22.13 8.62 33.62
CA ILE A 15 -22.18 7.34 32.88
C ILE A 15 -23.31 7.33 31.83
N LEU A 16 -24.41 8.06 32.09
CA LEU A 16 -25.51 8.19 31.13
C LEU A 16 -25.16 9.10 29.94
N SER A 17 -24.14 9.93 30.08
CA SER A 17 -23.68 10.87 29.07
C SER A 17 -22.48 10.35 28.23
N VAL A 18 -21.98 9.15 28.52
CA VAL A 18 -20.85 8.56 27.77
C VAL A 18 -21.27 8.31 26.33
N SER A 19 -20.56 8.96 25.39
CA SER A 19 -20.76 8.75 23.97
C SER A 19 -19.82 7.66 23.44
N TYR A 20 -20.23 7.04 22.33
CA TYR A 20 -19.37 6.10 21.61
C TYR A 20 -18.12 6.80 21.09
N SER A 21 -16.99 6.08 21.11
CA SER A 21 -15.70 6.53 20.59
C SER A 21 -15.20 5.55 19.54
N GLN A 22 -14.57 6.06 18.51
CA GLN A 22 -13.91 5.22 17.48
C GLN A 22 -12.60 4.59 18.00
N GLY A 23 -12.01 5.17 19.04
CA GLY A 23 -10.78 4.63 19.65
C GLY A 23 -11.10 3.54 20.66
N GLN A 24 -10.60 2.34 20.46
CA GLN A 24 -10.63 1.23 21.39
C GLN A 24 -9.26 1.11 22.06
N LEU A 25 -9.25 1.03 23.40
CA LEU A 25 -8.05 0.71 24.17
C LEU A 25 -7.97 -0.79 24.38
N SER A 26 -6.78 -1.36 24.26
CA SER A 26 -6.54 -2.74 24.66
C SER A 26 -6.72 -2.92 26.16
N LEU A 27 -7.07 -4.13 26.61
CA LEU A 27 -7.21 -4.42 28.04
C LEU A 27 -5.93 -4.12 28.82
N SER A 28 -4.76 -4.34 28.21
CA SER A 28 -3.46 -4.01 28.80
C SER A 28 -3.30 -2.51 29.02
N GLU A 29 -3.70 -1.67 28.08
CA GLU A 29 -3.66 -0.20 28.23
C GLU A 29 -4.66 0.28 29.27
N VAL A 30 -5.83 -0.36 29.37
CA VAL A 30 -6.83 -0.03 30.39
C VAL A 30 -6.29 -0.32 31.79
N VAL A 31 -5.68 -1.50 32.00
CA VAL A 31 -5.08 -1.86 33.31
C VAL A 31 -3.92 -0.93 33.65
N LEU A 32 -3.05 -0.60 32.69
CA LEU A 32 -1.95 0.33 32.89
C LEU A 32 -2.44 1.72 33.29
N LYS A 33 -3.44 2.26 32.61
CA LYS A 33 -4.05 3.56 32.91
C LYS A 33 -4.76 3.54 34.27
N ALA A 34 -5.46 2.47 34.61
CA ALA A 34 -6.09 2.33 35.92
C ALA A 34 -5.04 2.36 37.03
N ASN A 35 -3.93 1.65 36.89
CA ASN A 35 -2.84 1.64 37.85
C ASN A 35 -2.22 3.03 38.04
N GLN A 36 -2.10 3.83 36.99
CA GLN A 36 -1.60 5.21 37.06
C GLN A 36 -2.57 6.18 37.80
N LEU A 37 -3.87 5.87 37.77
CA LEU A 37 -4.90 6.70 38.37
C LEU A 37 -5.19 6.35 39.84
N PHE A 38 -4.80 5.16 40.29
CA PHE A 38 -4.96 4.77 41.69
C PHE A 38 -4.01 5.55 42.59
N SER A 39 -4.45 5.76 43.81
CA SER A 39 -3.64 6.35 44.87
C SER A 39 -2.44 5.45 45.23
N ASP A 40 -1.32 6.04 45.62
CA ASP A 40 -0.12 5.31 46.11
C ASP A 40 -0.31 4.75 47.51
N SER A 41 -1.43 5.04 48.18
CA SER A 41 -1.70 4.56 49.52
C SER A 41 -1.93 3.04 49.54
N GLU A 42 -1.15 2.33 50.35
CA GLU A 42 -1.30 0.88 50.56
C GLU A 42 -2.60 0.53 51.31
N ALA A 43 -3.15 1.49 52.04
CA ALA A 43 -4.40 1.29 52.77
C ALA A 43 -5.66 1.43 51.92
N SER A 44 -5.55 1.78 50.64
CA SER A 44 -6.71 1.94 49.76
C SER A 44 -7.06 0.62 49.05
N ASP A 45 -8.35 0.29 49.03
CA ASP A 45 -8.90 -0.82 48.26
C ASP A 45 -9.03 -0.38 46.77
N LYS A 46 -8.15 -0.91 45.92
CA LYS A 46 -8.07 -0.55 44.52
C LYS A 46 -8.92 -1.50 43.69
N ARG A 47 -10.03 -1.00 43.17
CA ARG A 47 -10.95 -1.78 42.34
C ARG A 47 -11.10 -1.21 40.96
N LEU A 48 -10.87 -2.05 39.94
CA LEU A 48 -11.14 -1.77 38.56
C LEU A 48 -12.40 -2.54 38.10
N VAL A 49 -13.42 -1.82 37.66
CA VAL A 49 -14.61 -2.43 37.06
C VAL A 49 -14.54 -2.31 35.57
N LEU A 50 -14.47 -3.43 34.89
CA LEU A 50 -14.47 -3.52 33.40
C LEU A 50 -15.86 -3.92 32.94
N ILE A 51 -16.47 -3.06 32.14
CA ILE A 51 -17.78 -3.32 31.51
C ILE A 51 -17.56 -3.43 30.01
N SER A 52 -17.74 -4.63 29.46
CA SER A 52 -17.48 -4.92 28.04
C SER A 52 -18.22 -6.19 27.61
N ASP A 53 -18.33 -6.42 26.33
CA ASP A 53 -18.75 -7.70 25.74
C ASP A 53 -17.62 -8.75 25.77
N PHE A 54 -16.39 -8.33 25.99
CA PHE A 54 -15.18 -9.17 26.04
C PHE A 54 -15.03 -10.05 24.80
N GLN A 55 -14.86 -9.41 23.64
CA GLN A 55 -14.67 -10.11 22.38
C GLN A 55 -13.41 -10.98 22.40
N GLN A 56 -13.45 -12.08 21.67
CA GLN A 56 -12.46 -13.18 21.74
C GLN A 56 -11.06 -12.83 21.19
N ASN A 57 -10.89 -11.69 20.57
CA ASN A 57 -9.64 -11.23 19.95
C ASN A 57 -8.64 -10.57 20.93
N GLU A 58 -9.00 -10.44 22.21
CA GLU A 58 -8.11 -9.85 23.21
C GLU A 58 -7.71 -10.87 24.28
N THR A 59 -6.42 -10.86 24.65
CA THR A 59 -5.91 -11.62 25.78
C THR A 59 -6.01 -10.79 27.05
N PHE A 60 -6.43 -11.42 28.14
CA PHE A 60 -6.50 -10.75 29.44
C PHE A 60 -5.07 -10.47 29.94
N PRO A 61 -4.72 -9.22 30.33
CA PRO A 61 -3.36 -8.88 30.76
C PRO A 61 -3.06 -9.43 32.16
N GLU A 62 -1.78 -9.49 32.49
CA GLU A 62 -1.37 -9.65 33.88
C GLU A 62 -1.82 -8.45 34.71
N VAL A 63 -2.42 -8.73 35.87
CA VAL A 63 -2.95 -7.73 36.77
C VAL A 63 -2.05 -7.59 37.98
N PRO A 64 -1.66 -6.36 38.41
CA PRO A 64 -0.94 -6.15 39.64
C PRO A 64 -1.69 -6.74 40.85
N GLU A 65 -0.99 -7.41 41.76
CA GLU A 65 -1.58 -8.12 42.92
C GLU A 65 -2.42 -7.22 43.85
N ASN A 66 -2.16 -5.91 43.81
CA ASN A 66 -2.86 -4.93 44.62
C ASN A 66 -4.13 -4.34 43.99
N ILE A 67 -4.55 -4.85 42.80
CA ILE A 67 -5.75 -4.39 42.11
C ILE A 67 -6.74 -5.54 41.97
N THR A 68 -7.95 -5.32 42.48
CA THR A 68 -9.07 -6.24 42.25
C THR A 68 -9.82 -5.85 41.01
N ILE A 69 -9.92 -6.78 40.02
CA ILE A 69 -10.71 -6.56 38.82
C ILE A 69 -12.08 -7.23 38.96
N ASN A 70 -13.12 -6.45 38.72
CA ASN A 70 -14.48 -6.93 38.58
C ASN A 70 -14.91 -6.76 37.13
N THR A 71 -15.41 -7.82 36.51
CA THR A 71 -15.89 -7.79 35.14
C THR A 71 -17.41 -7.85 35.07
N VAL A 72 -17.99 -7.00 34.24
CA VAL A 72 -19.41 -7.05 33.88
C VAL A 72 -19.49 -7.34 32.40
N ARG A 73 -19.90 -8.56 32.06
CA ARG A 73 -20.05 -8.94 30.64
C ARG A 73 -21.40 -8.47 30.13
N LEU A 74 -21.37 -7.61 29.14
CA LEU A 74 -22.56 -7.24 28.37
C LEU A 74 -22.87 -8.32 27.33
N GLN A 75 -24.15 -8.66 27.23
CA GLN A 75 -24.62 -9.52 26.13
C GLN A 75 -25.53 -8.68 25.26
N PRO A 76 -25.31 -8.65 23.92
CA PRO A 76 -26.20 -7.95 23.01
C PRO A 76 -27.57 -8.62 23.03
N VAL A 77 -28.62 -7.82 22.99
CA VAL A 77 -30.01 -8.29 22.93
C VAL A 77 -30.31 -8.88 21.54
N ASN A 78 -29.65 -8.35 20.52
CA ASN A 78 -29.78 -8.81 19.15
C ASN A 78 -28.38 -8.97 18.55
N THR A 79 -28.12 -10.12 17.92
CA THR A 79 -26.86 -10.44 17.23
C THR A 79 -27.02 -10.55 15.72
N ASN A 80 -28.22 -10.23 15.22
CA ASN A 80 -28.46 -10.22 13.78
C ASN A 80 -27.73 -9.03 13.16
N THR A 81 -26.97 -9.28 12.12
CA THR A 81 -26.23 -8.23 11.42
C THR A 81 -26.02 -8.60 9.96
N ILE A 82 -25.93 -7.58 9.12
CA ILE A 82 -25.60 -7.67 7.70
C ILE A 82 -24.46 -6.71 7.45
N THR A 83 -23.38 -7.17 6.84
CA THR A 83 -22.15 -6.39 6.65
C THR A 83 -21.69 -6.48 5.19
N VAL A 84 -21.27 -5.36 4.62
CA VAL A 84 -20.52 -5.34 3.36
C VAL A 84 -19.05 -5.61 3.69
N ASP A 85 -18.57 -6.80 3.38
CA ASP A 85 -17.21 -7.23 3.74
C ASP A 85 -16.15 -6.64 2.82
N SER A 86 -16.42 -6.64 1.51
CA SER A 86 -15.44 -6.19 0.52
C SER A 86 -16.09 -5.74 -0.79
N VAL A 87 -15.35 -4.91 -1.53
CA VAL A 87 -15.64 -4.59 -2.93
C VAL A 87 -14.34 -4.62 -3.73
N TYR A 88 -14.37 -5.26 -4.89
CA TYR A 88 -13.20 -5.34 -5.77
C TYR A 88 -13.60 -5.40 -7.25
N ILE A 89 -12.67 -5.01 -8.11
CA ILE A 89 -12.84 -5.09 -9.56
C ILE A 89 -12.59 -6.54 -9.99
N SER A 90 -13.62 -7.20 -10.52
CA SER A 90 -13.51 -8.57 -11.04
C SER A 90 -13.12 -8.62 -12.50
N SER A 91 -13.53 -7.62 -13.28
CA SER A 91 -13.12 -7.45 -14.67
C SER A 91 -13.16 -5.98 -15.08
N LYS A 92 -12.29 -5.61 -16.00
CA LYS A 92 -12.24 -4.27 -16.60
C LYS A 92 -12.04 -4.42 -18.10
N ASN A 93 -12.97 -3.88 -18.87
CA ASN A 93 -12.82 -3.71 -20.30
C ASN A 93 -12.95 -2.21 -20.63
N GLY A 94 -12.53 -1.80 -21.81
CA GLY A 94 -12.32 -0.37 -22.13
C GLY A 94 -13.41 0.60 -21.68
N GLN A 95 -14.67 0.20 -21.68
CA GLN A 95 -15.83 1.04 -21.34
C GLN A 95 -16.51 0.69 -20.01
N ASN A 96 -16.39 -0.54 -19.53
CA ASN A 96 -17.09 -1.04 -18.37
C ASN A 96 -16.16 -1.65 -17.33
N ILE A 97 -16.54 -1.48 -16.07
CA ILE A 97 -15.93 -2.12 -14.90
C ILE A 97 -17.00 -2.97 -14.23
N GLN A 98 -16.66 -4.22 -13.95
CA GLN A 98 -17.46 -5.10 -13.12
C GLN A 98 -16.94 -5.11 -11.70
N LEU A 99 -17.77 -4.69 -10.76
CA LEU A 99 -17.50 -4.74 -9.33
C LEU A 99 -18.17 -5.96 -8.73
N LYS A 100 -17.41 -6.73 -7.95
CA LYS A 100 -17.95 -7.75 -7.04
C LYS A 100 -17.98 -7.20 -5.63
N VAL A 101 -19.11 -7.46 -4.96
CA VAL A 101 -19.36 -7.02 -3.58
C VAL A 101 -19.69 -8.25 -2.76
N ASP A 102 -18.88 -8.54 -1.78
CA ASP A 102 -19.11 -9.63 -0.84
C ASP A 102 -19.86 -9.09 0.37
N VAL A 103 -20.94 -9.76 0.72
CA VAL A 103 -21.84 -9.39 1.83
C VAL A 103 -22.04 -10.62 2.71
N SER A 104 -21.90 -10.44 4.00
CA SER A 104 -22.16 -11.48 5.01
C SER A 104 -23.32 -11.09 5.92
N ALA A 105 -23.94 -12.12 6.47
CA ALA A 105 -25.02 -11.98 7.42
C ALA A 105 -24.82 -12.93 8.60
N SER A 106 -25.29 -12.55 9.77
CA SER A 106 -25.29 -13.38 10.98
C SER A 106 -26.64 -13.27 11.68
N GLY A 107 -27.09 -14.41 12.22
CA GLY A 107 -28.39 -14.51 12.89
C GLY A 107 -29.56 -14.62 11.93
N ASP A 108 -30.73 -14.15 12.36
CA ASP A 108 -31.97 -14.19 11.59
C ASP A 108 -32.09 -12.88 10.79
N VAL A 109 -31.85 -12.97 9.48
CA VAL A 109 -31.84 -11.85 8.55
C VAL A 109 -32.84 -12.09 7.39
N PRO A 110 -33.30 -11.03 6.68
CA PRO A 110 -34.14 -11.19 5.52
C PRO A 110 -33.46 -12.03 4.42
N GLU A 111 -34.20 -12.90 3.74
CA GLU A 111 -33.69 -13.71 2.64
C GLU A 111 -33.11 -12.85 1.50
N SER A 112 -33.63 -11.64 1.30
CA SER A 112 -33.18 -10.73 0.25
C SER A 112 -32.88 -9.35 0.83
N VAL A 113 -31.63 -8.90 0.67
CA VAL A 113 -31.15 -7.62 1.19
C VAL A 113 -30.75 -6.71 0.03
N PRO A 114 -31.37 -5.53 -0.10
CA PRO A 114 -30.99 -4.58 -1.14
C PRO A 114 -29.62 -3.97 -0.87
N VAL A 115 -28.81 -3.88 -1.93
CA VAL A 115 -27.50 -3.21 -1.94
C VAL A 115 -27.57 -2.10 -2.97
N SER A 116 -27.30 -0.88 -2.56
CA SER A 116 -27.29 0.31 -3.42
C SER A 116 -25.86 0.79 -3.64
N LEU A 117 -25.52 1.11 -4.88
CA LEU A 117 -24.22 1.67 -5.26
C LEU A 117 -24.39 3.12 -5.67
N PHE A 118 -23.59 3.99 -5.07
CA PHE A 118 -23.56 5.42 -5.37
C PHE A 118 -22.18 5.83 -5.93
N ASN A 119 -22.17 6.88 -6.75
CA ASN A 119 -21.00 7.68 -7.09
C ASN A 119 -21.17 9.08 -6.47
N GLY A 120 -20.43 9.36 -5.41
CA GLY A 120 -20.73 10.50 -4.54
C GLY A 120 -22.14 10.38 -3.97
N GLU A 121 -22.98 11.37 -4.26
CA GLU A 121 -24.38 11.40 -3.80
C GLU A 121 -25.38 10.78 -4.83
N SER A 122 -24.91 10.45 -6.03
CA SER A 122 -25.77 9.95 -7.10
C SER A 122 -25.91 8.44 -7.05
N LEU A 123 -27.13 7.92 -6.99
CA LEU A 123 -27.41 6.49 -7.12
C LEU A 123 -27.07 6.01 -8.54
N VAL A 124 -26.17 5.06 -8.65
CA VAL A 124 -25.72 4.47 -9.93
C VAL A 124 -26.46 3.19 -10.24
N ALA A 125 -26.57 2.30 -9.26
CA ALA A 125 -27.22 1.01 -9.43
C ALA A 125 -27.76 0.48 -8.09
N LYS A 126 -28.74 -0.42 -8.19
CA LYS A 126 -29.29 -1.13 -7.05
C LYS A 126 -29.52 -2.60 -7.42
N THR A 127 -29.11 -3.48 -6.55
CA THR A 127 -29.31 -4.93 -6.68
C THR A 127 -29.75 -5.50 -5.33
N ALA A 128 -29.83 -6.82 -5.21
CA ALA A 128 -30.08 -7.48 -3.95
C ALA A 128 -29.16 -8.68 -3.79
N VAL A 129 -28.82 -8.99 -2.53
CA VAL A 129 -28.13 -10.21 -2.14
C VAL A 129 -29.14 -11.17 -1.54
N ASP A 130 -29.06 -12.44 -1.95
CA ASP A 130 -29.95 -13.51 -1.50
C ASP A 130 -29.23 -14.34 -0.42
N PHE A 131 -29.79 -14.38 0.78
CA PHE A 131 -29.30 -15.15 1.93
C PHE A 131 -30.11 -16.44 2.21
N SER A 132 -30.98 -16.86 1.29
CA SER A 132 -31.84 -18.06 1.48
C SER A 132 -31.05 -19.35 1.65
N ALA A 133 -29.84 -19.45 1.08
CA ALA A 133 -29.00 -20.65 1.10
C ALA A 133 -27.72 -20.53 1.95
N ASN A 134 -27.13 -19.34 2.00
CA ASN A 134 -25.81 -19.10 2.63
C ASN A 134 -25.77 -17.75 3.35
N ASN A 135 -24.99 -17.70 4.42
CA ASN A 135 -24.78 -16.47 5.19
C ASN A 135 -23.71 -15.54 4.59
N THR A 136 -23.06 -15.94 3.51
CA THR A 136 -22.12 -15.11 2.76
C THR A 136 -22.42 -15.26 1.28
N ASN A 137 -22.63 -14.16 0.60
CA ASN A 137 -22.92 -14.14 -0.82
C ASN A 137 -22.30 -12.95 -1.52
N THR A 138 -22.14 -13.06 -2.83
CA THR A 138 -21.55 -12.03 -3.68
C THR A 138 -22.61 -11.48 -4.63
N THR A 139 -22.66 -10.17 -4.75
CA THR A 139 -23.43 -9.50 -5.82
C THR A 139 -22.50 -8.75 -6.76
N VAL A 140 -23.03 -8.38 -7.94
CA VAL A 140 -22.25 -7.79 -9.02
C VAL A 140 -22.89 -6.50 -9.48
N PHE A 141 -22.05 -5.48 -9.73
CA PHE A 141 -22.44 -4.24 -10.38
C PHE A 141 -21.62 -4.03 -11.65
N ASP A 142 -22.27 -3.73 -12.75
CA ASP A 142 -21.61 -3.27 -13.97
C ASP A 142 -21.74 -1.74 -14.03
N ILE A 143 -20.61 -1.03 -14.06
CA ILE A 143 -20.53 0.42 -14.09
C ILE A 143 -19.68 0.90 -15.27
N GLU A 144 -19.91 2.12 -15.71
CA GLU A 144 -19.04 2.75 -16.71
C GLU A 144 -17.63 3.01 -16.14
N ASN A 145 -16.62 2.79 -16.97
CA ASN A 145 -15.23 3.06 -16.62
C ASN A 145 -14.95 4.56 -16.66
N THR A 146 -15.32 5.26 -15.61
CA THR A 146 -15.08 6.68 -15.44
C THR A 146 -13.75 6.93 -14.71
N SER A 147 -13.12 8.07 -14.98
CA SER A 147 -11.80 8.41 -14.47
C SER A 147 -11.74 8.74 -12.97
N ASP A 148 -12.88 8.97 -12.35
CA ASP A 148 -12.97 9.32 -10.93
C ASP A 148 -14.32 8.84 -10.38
N PHE A 149 -14.30 7.67 -9.74
CA PHE A 149 -15.49 7.06 -9.16
C PHE A 149 -15.35 7.05 -7.63
N LYS A 150 -16.18 7.86 -6.97
CA LYS A 150 -16.26 7.93 -5.50
C LYS A 150 -17.39 7.03 -5.02
N GLY A 151 -17.05 5.74 -4.89
CA GLY A 151 -18.01 4.70 -4.59
C GLY A 151 -18.48 4.71 -3.13
N ARG A 152 -19.77 4.53 -2.93
CA ARG A 152 -20.39 4.21 -1.65
C ARG A 152 -21.39 3.07 -1.88
N LEU A 153 -21.18 1.96 -1.21
CA LEU A 153 -22.15 0.89 -1.09
C LEU A 153 -22.98 1.12 0.16
N GLU A 154 -24.26 0.94 0.04
CA GLU A 154 -25.22 1.12 1.14
C GLU A 154 -26.13 -0.10 1.23
N ILE A 155 -26.24 -0.64 2.43
CA ILE A 155 -27.21 -1.64 2.85
C ILE A 155 -28.11 -1.05 3.95
N THR A 156 -29.16 -1.78 4.32
CA THR A 156 -29.99 -1.39 5.46
C THR A 156 -29.98 -2.52 6.47
N ASP A 157 -29.16 -2.36 7.51
CA ASP A 157 -29.24 -3.16 8.73
C ASP A 157 -29.79 -2.30 9.87
N PRO A 158 -31.00 -2.62 10.38
CA PRO A 158 -31.60 -1.85 11.45
C PRO A 158 -30.97 -2.10 12.81
N ASN A 159 -30.18 -3.19 12.96
CA ASN A 159 -29.60 -3.59 14.25
C ASN A 159 -28.26 -2.92 14.50
N LEU A 160 -27.39 -2.87 13.47
CA LEU A 160 -26.04 -2.29 13.57
C LEU A 160 -25.82 -1.28 12.41
N PRO A 161 -26.38 -0.07 12.50
CA PRO A 161 -26.37 0.86 11.36
C PRO A 161 -25.03 1.54 11.10
N TYR A 162 -24.01 1.36 11.94
CA TYR A 162 -22.71 2.05 11.81
C TYR A 162 -21.86 1.54 10.64
N ASP A 163 -22.06 0.30 10.20
CA ASP A 163 -21.36 -0.34 9.09
C ASP A 163 -22.22 -0.54 7.83
N ASN A 164 -23.38 0.11 7.79
CA ASN A 164 -24.27 0.09 6.63
C ASN A 164 -23.66 0.72 5.36
N ASN A 165 -22.52 1.38 5.46
CA ASN A 165 -21.85 2.04 4.36
C ASN A 165 -20.40 1.60 4.23
N LEU A 166 -20.02 1.18 3.00
CA LEU A 166 -18.63 0.95 2.64
C LEU A 166 -18.23 1.95 1.56
N PHE A 167 -17.16 2.71 1.83
CA PHE A 167 -16.64 3.72 0.90
C PHE A 167 -15.40 3.22 0.18
N PHE A 168 -15.31 3.48 -1.12
CA PHE A 168 -14.15 3.13 -1.96
C PHE A 168 -13.97 4.16 -3.07
N SER A 169 -12.80 4.13 -3.74
CA SER A 169 -12.55 4.96 -4.91
C SER A 169 -11.92 4.15 -6.03
N ILE A 170 -12.32 4.45 -7.27
CA ILE A 170 -11.69 3.94 -8.48
C ILE A 170 -11.12 5.14 -9.21
N ASN A 171 -9.80 5.28 -9.14
CA ASN A 171 -9.11 6.38 -9.80
C ASN A 171 -8.66 5.96 -11.19
N ALA A 172 -8.54 6.91 -12.11
CA ALA A 172 -7.81 6.67 -13.34
C ALA A 172 -6.37 6.25 -13.01
N PRO A 173 -5.84 5.21 -13.63
CA PRO A 173 -4.44 4.87 -13.45
C PRO A 173 -3.59 6.06 -13.88
N LYS A 174 -2.81 6.61 -12.94
CA LYS A 174 -1.83 7.65 -13.27
C LYS A 174 -0.73 7.02 -14.08
N LYS A 175 -0.51 7.51 -15.30
CA LYS A 175 0.64 7.06 -16.11
C LYS A 175 1.94 7.45 -15.42
N ILE A 176 2.89 6.52 -15.44
CA ILE A 176 4.23 6.77 -14.94
C ILE A 176 4.99 7.60 -16.00
N LYS A 177 5.47 8.77 -15.62
CA LYS A 177 6.24 9.65 -16.51
C LYS A 177 7.69 9.22 -16.57
N VAL A 178 8.13 8.81 -17.75
CA VAL A 178 9.48 8.32 -18.00
C VAL A 178 10.21 9.23 -18.97
N LEU A 179 11.35 9.76 -18.54
CA LEU A 179 12.25 10.52 -19.40
C LEU A 179 13.53 9.73 -19.63
N SER A 180 13.88 9.44 -20.89
CA SER A 180 15.21 8.96 -21.22
C SER A 180 16.08 10.07 -21.80
N ILE A 181 17.30 10.18 -21.28
CA ILE A 181 18.35 11.09 -21.79
C ILE A 181 19.32 10.21 -22.58
N ASN A 182 19.33 10.39 -23.88
CA ASN A 182 19.97 9.45 -24.81
C ASN A 182 21.14 10.08 -25.56
N GLU A 183 22.19 9.30 -25.77
CA GLU A 183 23.24 9.55 -26.77
C GLU A 183 23.32 8.42 -27.83
N ALA A 184 22.80 7.24 -27.46
CA ALA A 184 22.68 6.08 -28.35
C ALA A 184 21.22 5.78 -28.73
N ASP A 185 21.02 4.72 -29.53
CA ASP A 185 19.67 4.26 -29.90
C ASP A 185 18.80 3.96 -28.68
N SER A 186 17.58 4.44 -28.72
CA SER A 186 16.57 4.28 -27.66
C SER A 186 15.33 3.53 -28.10
N GLY A 187 15.35 2.92 -29.28
CA GLY A 187 14.20 2.21 -29.84
C GLY A 187 13.71 1.07 -28.97
N PHE A 188 14.59 0.43 -28.21
CA PHE A 188 14.20 -0.61 -27.23
C PHE A 188 13.44 -0.03 -26.04
N LEU A 189 13.79 1.17 -25.54
CA LEU A 189 13.08 1.86 -24.47
C LEU A 189 11.68 2.27 -24.92
N GLN A 190 11.55 2.77 -26.15
CA GLN A 190 10.24 3.12 -26.70
C GLN A 190 9.30 1.92 -26.82
N ARG A 191 9.84 0.74 -27.11
CA ARG A 191 9.04 -0.51 -27.14
C ARG A 191 8.69 -1.02 -25.74
N LEU A 192 9.58 -0.82 -24.77
CA LEU A 192 9.39 -1.24 -23.39
C LEU A 192 8.34 -0.36 -22.66
N PHE A 193 8.45 0.96 -22.82
CA PHE A 193 7.54 1.91 -22.18
C PHE A 193 6.39 2.26 -23.14
N ASN A 194 5.39 1.38 -23.19
CA ASN A 194 4.21 1.58 -24.01
C ASN A 194 3.33 2.74 -23.48
N GLN A 195 2.41 3.23 -24.31
CA GLN A 195 1.56 4.37 -23.97
C GLN A 195 0.39 4.05 -23.04
N GLU A 196 0.14 2.80 -22.67
CA GLU A 196 -0.97 2.42 -21.80
C GLU A 196 -0.67 2.77 -20.35
N GLU A 197 0.51 2.36 -19.88
CA GLU A 197 0.93 2.52 -18.48
C GLU A 197 1.90 3.68 -18.28
N PHE A 198 2.61 4.07 -19.35
CA PHE A 198 3.69 5.05 -19.32
C PHE A 198 3.43 6.26 -20.22
N GLU A 199 3.92 7.41 -19.77
CA GLU A 199 4.08 8.62 -20.57
C GLU A 199 5.59 8.76 -20.86
N TYR A 200 6.04 8.09 -21.93
CA TYR A 200 7.46 8.05 -22.27
C TYR A 200 7.87 9.21 -23.15
N THR A 201 8.89 9.94 -22.73
CA THR A 201 9.55 10.99 -23.49
C THR A 201 11.04 10.71 -23.61
N GLN A 202 11.64 11.15 -24.72
CA GLN A 202 13.08 11.02 -24.96
C GLN A 202 13.68 12.35 -25.36
N GLN A 203 14.86 12.63 -24.85
CA GLN A 203 15.64 13.81 -25.19
C GLN A 203 17.11 13.43 -25.35
N THR A 204 17.81 14.16 -26.21
CA THR A 204 19.27 14.04 -26.26
C THR A 204 19.89 14.92 -25.18
N GLN A 205 21.12 14.63 -24.78
CA GLN A 205 21.85 15.43 -23.80
C GLN A 205 21.88 16.94 -24.18
N ASN A 206 22.06 17.24 -25.46
CA ASN A 206 22.17 18.63 -25.95
C ASN A 206 20.81 19.37 -26.01
N SER A 207 19.71 18.66 -26.06
CA SER A 207 18.35 19.21 -26.12
C SER A 207 17.57 19.07 -24.81
N LEU A 208 18.24 18.68 -23.74
CA LEU A 208 17.60 18.39 -22.45
C LEU A 208 16.99 19.65 -21.83
N ASN A 209 15.69 19.59 -21.59
CA ASN A 209 14.97 20.59 -20.81
C ASN A 209 14.98 20.23 -19.33
N TYR A 210 15.87 20.85 -18.58
CA TYR A 210 16.03 20.64 -17.15
C TYR A 210 14.78 20.92 -16.33
N ASN A 211 13.88 21.82 -16.78
CA ASN A 211 12.63 22.13 -16.11
C ASN A 211 11.63 20.95 -16.12
N ASN A 212 11.81 19.99 -17.01
CA ASN A 212 10.96 18.81 -17.07
C ASN A 212 11.39 17.70 -16.12
N ILE A 213 12.63 17.71 -15.64
CA ILE A 213 13.19 16.67 -14.76
C ILE A 213 12.36 16.48 -13.47
N PRO A 214 12.01 17.57 -12.72
CA PRO A 214 11.23 17.41 -11.47
C PRO A 214 9.82 16.84 -11.67
N ASN A 215 9.30 16.86 -12.91
CA ASN A 215 7.95 16.42 -13.21
C ASN A 215 7.89 14.93 -13.66
N GLN A 216 9.03 14.24 -13.64
CA GLN A 216 9.12 12.82 -13.98
C GLN A 216 8.94 11.93 -12.75
N ASP A 217 8.58 10.68 -12.97
CA ASP A 217 8.58 9.63 -11.96
C ASP A 217 9.83 8.74 -12.09
N PHE A 218 10.33 8.58 -13.33
CA PHE A 218 11.49 7.75 -13.64
C PHE A 218 12.38 8.38 -14.71
N ILE A 219 13.68 8.41 -14.49
CA ILE A 219 14.67 8.93 -15.45
C ILE A 219 15.67 7.84 -15.84
N ILE A 220 15.95 7.74 -17.12
CA ILE A 220 16.92 6.80 -17.68
C ILE A 220 18.07 7.59 -18.32
N ILE A 221 19.27 7.40 -17.81
CA ILE A 221 20.52 7.85 -18.43
C ILE A 221 20.96 6.75 -19.40
N ASN A 222 20.74 6.96 -20.70
CA ASN A 222 20.98 5.92 -21.69
C ASN A 222 22.23 6.19 -22.52
N GLN A 223 23.31 5.51 -22.17
CA GLN A 223 24.57 5.41 -22.89
C GLN A 223 25.23 6.77 -23.21
N LEU A 224 25.17 7.71 -22.27
CA LEU A 224 25.93 8.95 -22.42
C LEU A 224 27.44 8.66 -22.35
N THR A 225 28.23 9.23 -23.24
CA THR A 225 29.69 9.10 -23.22
C THR A 225 30.27 9.89 -22.03
N ALA A 226 29.80 11.11 -21.81
CA ALA A 226 30.18 11.97 -20.69
C ALA A 226 28.93 12.49 -19.99
N ILE A 227 29.01 12.70 -18.67
CA ILE A 227 27.87 13.20 -17.86
C ILE A 227 28.22 14.57 -17.31
N PRO A 228 27.71 15.67 -17.90
CA PRO A 228 27.95 17.02 -17.40
C PRO A 228 27.50 17.23 -15.95
N ALA A 229 28.20 18.07 -15.22
CA ALA A 229 27.88 18.41 -13.85
C ALA A 229 26.43 18.95 -13.67
N SER A 230 25.89 19.62 -14.69
CA SER A 230 24.48 20.07 -14.68
C SER A 230 23.49 18.91 -14.65
N ILE A 231 23.75 17.81 -15.37
CA ILE A 231 22.94 16.58 -15.28
C ILE A 231 23.11 15.95 -13.92
N VAL A 232 24.33 15.82 -13.41
CA VAL A 232 24.59 15.24 -12.06
C VAL A 232 23.77 15.97 -11.00
N THR A 233 23.82 17.32 -10.99
CA THR A 233 23.07 18.16 -10.01
C THR A 233 21.56 17.99 -10.16
N ALA A 234 21.03 17.97 -11.38
CA ALA A 234 19.61 17.81 -11.63
C ALA A 234 19.10 16.43 -11.19
N ILE A 235 19.85 15.35 -11.50
CA ILE A 235 19.52 13.98 -11.11
C ILE A 235 19.63 13.78 -9.61
N GLN A 236 20.62 14.41 -8.95
CA GLN A 236 20.73 14.42 -7.49
C GLN A 236 19.46 15.00 -6.83
N SER A 237 19.05 16.20 -7.29
CA SER A 237 17.84 16.84 -6.78
C SER A 237 16.59 15.99 -7.04
N PHE A 238 16.47 15.42 -8.22
CA PHE A 238 15.37 14.53 -8.59
C PHE A 238 15.29 13.29 -7.70
N SER A 239 16.41 12.60 -7.50
CA SER A 239 16.47 11.40 -6.62
C SER A 239 16.23 11.73 -5.16
N ALA A 240 16.73 12.88 -4.66
CA ALA A 240 16.49 13.34 -3.29
C ALA A 240 15.00 13.63 -3.02
N ASN A 241 14.22 13.96 -4.06
CA ASN A 241 12.77 14.15 -3.98
C ASN A 241 11.97 12.86 -4.27
N GLY A 242 12.61 11.70 -4.27
CA GLY A 242 11.96 10.39 -4.42
C GLY A 242 11.85 9.88 -5.86
N GLY A 243 12.45 10.54 -6.82
CA GLY A 243 12.50 10.08 -8.21
C GLY A 243 13.41 8.87 -8.40
N SER A 244 13.02 7.97 -9.28
CA SER A 244 13.78 6.74 -9.61
C SER A 244 14.72 6.96 -10.80
N VAL A 245 15.93 6.43 -10.72
CA VAL A 245 16.96 6.60 -11.78
C VAL A 245 17.51 5.26 -12.21
N LEU A 246 17.58 5.04 -13.53
CA LEU A 246 18.29 3.94 -14.18
C LEU A 246 19.49 4.49 -14.94
N VAL A 247 20.66 3.92 -14.74
CA VAL A 247 21.86 4.27 -15.49
C VAL A 247 22.28 3.08 -16.35
N ILE A 248 22.26 3.30 -17.67
CA ILE A 248 22.79 2.35 -18.67
C ILE A 248 24.09 2.97 -19.19
N PRO A 249 25.25 2.46 -18.79
CA PRO A 249 26.53 3.06 -19.19
C PRO A 249 26.84 2.83 -20.66
N SER A 250 27.46 3.82 -21.28
CA SER A 250 28.03 3.70 -22.63
C SER A 250 29.21 2.75 -22.63
N GLU A 251 29.46 2.05 -23.74
CA GLU A 251 30.73 1.33 -23.93
C GLU A 251 31.95 2.27 -23.90
N GLN A 252 31.74 3.55 -24.21
CA GLN A 252 32.78 4.58 -24.24
C GLN A 252 32.64 5.56 -23.06
N ALA A 253 32.06 5.10 -21.93
CA ALA A 253 31.80 5.94 -20.78
C ALA A 253 33.09 6.55 -20.19
N GLU A 254 33.05 7.86 -19.94
CA GLU A 254 34.05 8.55 -19.13
C GLU A 254 33.84 8.17 -17.66
N ILE A 255 34.66 7.24 -17.16
CA ILE A 255 34.48 6.59 -15.85
C ILE A 255 34.38 7.62 -14.72
N ASN A 256 35.16 8.70 -14.77
CA ASN A 256 35.14 9.73 -13.74
C ASN A 256 33.79 10.45 -13.65
N ASP A 257 33.16 10.74 -14.78
CA ASP A 257 31.85 11.38 -14.80
C ASP A 257 30.76 10.46 -14.26
N TYR A 258 30.80 9.18 -14.66
CA TYR A 258 29.90 8.17 -14.11
C TYR A 258 30.11 7.99 -12.61
N ASN A 259 31.33 7.95 -12.13
CA ASN A 259 31.63 7.83 -10.70
C ASN A 259 31.13 9.03 -9.90
N ASN A 260 31.18 10.24 -10.46
CA ASN A 260 30.58 11.42 -9.83
C ASN A 260 29.06 11.26 -9.68
N LEU A 261 28.38 10.79 -10.74
CA LEU A 261 26.94 10.55 -10.68
C LEU A 261 26.60 9.40 -9.69
N LEU A 262 27.28 8.27 -9.80
CA LEU A 262 27.04 7.09 -8.95
C LEU A 262 27.30 7.38 -7.47
N ALA A 263 28.37 8.11 -7.15
CA ALA A 263 28.66 8.54 -5.78
C ALA A 263 27.57 9.45 -5.23
N THR A 264 27.08 10.39 -6.05
CA THR A 264 25.98 11.29 -5.69
C THR A 264 24.66 10.55 -5.39
N LEU A 265 24.43 9.43 -6.09
CA LEU A 265 23.25 8.58 -5.90
C LEU A 265 23.48 7.48 -4.83
N GLY A 266 24.66 7.39 -4.24
CA GLY A 266 25.00 6.33 -3.28
C GLY A 266 25.12 4.93 -3.89
N MET A 267 25.35 4.84 -5.21
CA MET A 267 25.36 3.57 -5.97
C MET A 267 26.76 2.92 -6.06
N GLY A 268 27.78 3.51 -5.46
CA GLY A 268 29.16 3.00 -5.52
C GLY A 268 29.96 3.63 -6.65
N SER A 269 30.82 2.85 -7.32
CA SER A 269 31.71 3.35 -8.37
C SER A 269 32.11 2.27 -9.34
N PHE A 270 32.53 2.64 -10.57
CA PHE A 270 33.20 1.76 -11.51
C PHE A 270 34.72 1.83 -11.32
N SER A 271 35.37 0.68 -11.26
CA SER A 271 36.85 0.58 -11.20
C SER A 271 37.51 0.39 -12.55
N GLY A 272 36.77 -0.06 -13.56
CA GLY A 272 37.27 -0.23 -14.91
C GLY A 272 36.29 -0.93 -15.83
N LYS A 273 36.58 -0.88 -17.13
CA LYS A 273 35.87 -1.58 -18.20
C LYS A 273 36.59 -2.90 -18.51
N ILE A 274 35.84 -3.97 -18.60
CA ILE A 274 36.32 -5.30 -18.95
C ILE A 274 35.66 -5.73 -20.25
N SER A 275 36.47 -6.09 -21.25
CA SER A 275 36.02 -6.67 -22.51
C SER A 275 36.25 -8.18 -22.45
N SER A 276 35.22 -8.90 -22.04
CA SER A 276 35.21 -10.36 -21.95
C SER A 276 33.76 -10.81 -22.05
N GLU A 277 33.56 -11.84 -22.86
CA GLU A 277 32.23 -12.43 -23.00
C GLU A 277 31.83 -13.10 -21.67
N LYS A 278 30.62 -12.79 -21.20
CA LYS A 278 29.97 -13.42 -20.05
C LYS A 278 28.50 -13.65 -20.32
N GLN A 279 27.98 -14.73 -19.76
CA GLN A 279 26.58 -15.08 -19.85
C GLN A 279 25.88 -14.76 -18.51
N ILE A 280 24.71 -14.11 -18.60
CA ILE A 280 23.84 -13.91 -17.43
C ILE A 280 23.05 -15.21 -17.23
N THR A 281 23.33 -15.93 -16.14
CA THR A 281 22.77 -17.27 -15.93
C THR A 281 21.83 -17.36 -14.73
N GLN A 282 21.79 -16.34 -13.89
CA GLN A 282 20.99 -16.37 -12.67
C GLN A 282 20.15 -15.11 -12.53
N ILE A 283 18.85 -15.32 -12.22
CA ILE A 283 17.92 -14.29 -11.76
C ILE A 283 17.78 -14.45 -10.25
N VAL A 284 17.98 -13.36 -9.50
CA VAL A 284 17.80 -13.33 -8.03
C VAL A 284 16.32 -13.09 -7.72
N PHE A 285 15.48 -14.12 -7.88
CA PHE A 285 14.02 -14.02 -7.77
C PHE A 285 13.52 -13.47 -6.43
N ASP A 286 14.29 -13.64 -5.36
CA ASP A 286 13.93 -13.18 -4.03
C ASP A 286 14.26 -11.68 -3.81
N HIS A 287 14.81 -11.00 -4.83
CA HIS A 287 15.09 -9.57 -4.76
C HIS A 287 13.78 -8.76 -4.78
N PRO A 288 13.64 -7.70 -3.94
CA PRO A 288 12.40 -6.89 -3.86
C PRO A 288 11.91 -6.34 -5.20
N LEU A 289 12.80 -6.04 -6.16
CA LEU A 289 12.43 -5.59 -7.51
C LEU A 289 11.61 -6.62 -8.29
N TYR A 290 11.69 -7.90 -7.93
CA TYR A 290 10.94 -8.96 -8.61
C TYR A 290 9.68 -9.39 -7.87
N GLN A 291 9.31 -8.67 -6.80
CA GLN A 291 8.07 -8.95 -6.08
C GLN A 291 6.86 -8.81 -7.02
N ASN A 292 6.09 -9.87 -7.16
CA ASN A 292 4.91 -9.96 -8.06
C ASN A 292 5.22 -9.83 -9.58
N VAL A 293 6.50 -9.88 -10.00
CA VAL A 293 6.87 -9.85 -11.42
C VAL A 293 6.75 -11.23 -12.06
N PHE A 294 7.07 -12.29 -11.32
CA PHE A 294 7.04 -13.66 -11.81
C PHE A 294 5.99 -14.48 -11.06
N GLU A 295 5.01 -15.04 -11.76
CA GLU A 295 4.04 -15.99 -11.16
C GLU A 295 4.72 -17.30 -10.72
N LYS A 296 5.77 -17.71 -11.43
CA LYS A 296 6.56 -18.91 -11.17
C LYS A 296 8.03 -18.63 -11.48
N ARG A 297 8.94 -19.29 -10.76
CA ARG A 297 10.38 -19.25 -11.12
C ARG A 297 10.56 -19.80 -12.52
N VAL A 298 11.12 -18.98 -13.42
CA VAL A 298 11.43 -19.35 -14.78
C VAL A 298 12.75 -20.11 -14.76
N VAL A 299 12.72 -21.39 -15.14
CA VAL A 299 13.90 -22.28 -15.12
C VAL A 299 14.52 -22.43 -16.49
N ASN A 300 13.81 -22.01 -17.54
CA ASN A 300 14.22 -22.24 -18.93
C ASN A 300 14.02 -20.95 -19.73
N PHE A 301 14.97 -20.03 -19.65
CA PHE A 301 15.01 -18.85 -20.50
C PHE A 301 16.36 -18.76 -21.23
N GLN A 302 16.34 -18.05 -22.34
CA GLN A 302 17.53 -17.85 -23.14
C GLN A 302 18.43 -16.84 -22.44
N TYR A 303 19.54 -17.31 -21.86
CA TYR A 303 20.48 -16.48 -21.11
C TYR A 303 21.17 -15.46 -22.03
N PRO A 304 21.02 -14.16 -21.78
CA PRO A 304 21.70 -13.15 -22.57
C PRO A 304 23.21 -13.16 -22.32
N THR A 305 23.97 -12.85 -23.40
CA THR A 305 25.43 -12.73 -23.37
C THR A 305 25.80 -11.25 -23.42
N VAL A 306 26.78 -10.84 -22.65
CA VAL A 306 27.41 -9.52 -22.69
C VAL A 306 28.88 -9.66 -23.06
N ASN A 307 29.38 -8.78 -23.96
CA ASN A 307 30.77 -8.78 -24.39
C ASN A 307 31.63 -7.78 -23.63
N THR A 308 30.99 -6.84 -22.97
CA THR A 308 31.66 -5.76 -22.23
C THR A 308 30.85 -5.40 -20.99
N TYR A 309 31.53 -5.18 -19.89
CA TYR A 309 30.90 -4.73 -18.62
C TYR A 309 31.85 -3.85 -17.81
N TYR A 310 31.29 -3.09 -16.89
CA TYR A 310 32.05 -2.31 -15.93
C TYR A 310 32.14 -3.08 -14.61
N GLN A 311 33.34 -3.17 -14.05
CA GLN A 311 33.53 -3.71 -12.71
C GLN A 311 33.05 -2.67 -11.70
N ALA A 312 31.97 -3.00 -10.99
CA ALA A 312 31.37 -2.14 -9.99
C ALA A 312 31.88 -2.46 -8.57
N ASN A 313 32.19 -1.41 -7.81
CA ASN A 313 32.41 -1.46 -6.37
C ASN A 313 31.16 -0.92 -5.68
N THR A 314 30.29 -1.81 -5.23
CA THR A 314 29.00 -1.44 -4.62
C THR A 314 28.63 -2.44 -3.53
N ASN A 315 27.87 -1.98 -2.55
CA ASN A 315 27.22 -2.84 -1.55
C ASN A 315 25.77 -3.22 -1.94
N ALA A 316 25.33 -2.80 -3.12
CA ALA A 316 23.99 -3.13 -3.61
C ALA A 316 23.89 -4.62 -3.95
N THR A 317 22.73 -5.21 -3.70
CA THR A 317 22.42 -6.58 -4.09
C THR A 317 22.22 -6.65 -5.60
N SER A 318 22.86 -7.62 -6.24
CA SER A 318 22.68 -7.92 -7.67
C SER A 318 21.28 -8.49 -7.92
N VAL A 319 20.66 -8.09 -9.01
CA VAL A 319 19.36 -8.65 -9.46
C VAL A 319 19.54 -9.78 -10.49
N LEU A 320 20.68 -9.72 -11.22
CA LEU A 320 21.10 -10.71 -12.20
C LEU A 320 22.57 -11.03 -11.93
N ASN A 321 22.95 -12.28 -12.05
CA ASN A 321 24.35 -12.69 -11.89
C ASN A 321 24.84 -13.39 -13.15
N TYR A 322 26.14 -13.23 -13.39
CA TYR A 322 26.85 -13.97 -14.41
C TYR A 322 27.11 -15.42 -13.95
N GLU A 323 27.59 -16.23 -14.86
CA GLU A 323 27.97 -17.63 -14.64
C GLU A 323 29.00 -17.85 -13.52
N ASP A 324 29.81 -16.85 -13.19
CA ASP A 324 30.77 -16.86 -12.10
C ASP A 324 30.21 -16.34 -10.77
N GLY A 325 28.91 -16.10 -10.71
CA GLY A 325 28.18 -15.66 -9.48
C GLY A 325 28.41 -14.21 -9.08
N LYS A 326 28.97 -13.40 -10.00
CA LYS A 326 29.22 -11.97 -9.78
C LYS A 326 28.22 -11.10 -10.48
#